data_1ba18d6d1f30e0b1c1bdf0bf1319bbcc
#
_entry.id   1ba18d6d1f30e0b1c1bdf0bf1319bbcc
#
_cell.length_a   1.000
_cell.length_b   1.000
_cell.length_c   1.000
_cell.angle_alpha   90.00
_cell.angle_beta   90.00
_cell.angle_gamma   90.00
#
_symmetry.space_group_name_H-M   'P 1'
#
loop_
_entity.id
_entity.type
_entity.pdbx_description
1 polymer ?
#
loop_
_entity_poly.entity_id
_entity_poly.type
_entity_poly.pdbx_seq_one_letter_code
_entity_poly.pdbx_strand_id
1 'polypeptide(L)'
;IWYSGKLNTALRSTMSIPGVFAPVKVDGMVLVDGGMRDNYPTDLAKEMGADIIIGVDLSSGFRDYNGLNNLGDIISQGVDMLGRESYEKNVNIPDVTIKPKLDEFTMMSFDDKSIDIIIRRGREAALAQLPALDSIKGLVGPYRTELHNRKAIDINTRPVRISRVEITGVSDKESRYLMSRIGIRP
;
A
#
# COMPACT_ATOMS: atom_id res chain seq x y z
N ILE A 1 -7.43 0.45 13.54
CA ILE A 1 -5.99 0.69 13.74
C ILE A 1 -5.44 -0.47 14.55
N TRP A 2 -4.29 -1.01 14.14
CA TRP A 2 -3.58 -2.05 14.87
C TRP A 2 -2.50 -1.44 15.74
N TYR A 3 -2.62 -1.58 17.05
CA TYR A 3 -1.59 -1.14 18.00
C TYR A 3 -0.74 -2.29 18.51
N SER A 4 -1.22 -3.52 18.40
CA SER A 4 -0.53 -4.74 18.87
C SER A 4 -1.10 -5.97 18.17
N GLY A 5 -0.39 -7.10 18.25
CA GLY A 5 -0.85 -8.38 17.70
C GLY A 5 0.08 -8.95 16.63
N LYS A 6 -0.41 -9.90 15.86
CA LYS A 6 0.38 -10.58 14.80
C LYS A 6 0.48 -9.70 13.56
N LEU A 7 1.69 -9.30 13.20
CA LEU A 7 1.97 -8.46 12.03
C LEU A 7 1.43 -9.06 10.73
N ASN A 8 1.56 -10.37 10.52
CA ASN A 8 1.05 -11.05 9.34
C ASN A 8 -0.49 -10.95 9.22
N THR A 9 -1.22 -11.01 10.33
CA THR A 9 -2.68 -10.81 10.34
C THR A 9 -3.03 -9.38 9.99
N ALA A 10 -2.32 -8.39 10.55
CA ALA A 10 -2.52 -6.99 10.23
C ALA A 10 -2.26 -6.70 8.74
N LEU A 11 -1.13 -7.15 8.21
CA LEU A 11 -0.78 -7.00 6.79
C LEU A 11 -1.80 -7.68 5.88
N ARG A 12 -2.24 -8.91 6.22
CA ARG A 12 -3.25 -9.62 5.42
C ARG A 12 -4.61 -8.90 5.47
N SER A 13 -4.97 -8.30 6.59
CA SER A 13 -6.23 -7.56 6.75
C SER A 13 -6.25 -6.29 5.91
N THR A 14 -5.15 -5.51 5.92
CA THR A 14 -5.04 -4.27 5.14
C THR A 14 -4.97 -4.51 3.61
N MET A 15 -4.79 -5.74 3.19
CA MET A 15 -4.83 -6.14 1.77
C MET A 15 -6.17 -6.78 1.38
N SER A 16 -7.13 -6.88 2.28
CA SER A 16 -8.42 -7.55 2.04
C SER A 16 -9.42 -6.65 1.34
N ILE A 17 -9.08 -6.22 0.11
CA ILE A 17 -9.93 -5.38 -0.73
C ILE A 17 -11.18 -6.18 -1.11
N PRO A 18 -12.40 -5.70 -0.75
CA PRO A 18 -13.64 -6.37 -1.08
C PRO A 18 -13.80 -6.59 -2.59
N GLY A 19 -14.23 -7.79 -2.96
CA GLY A 19 -14.36 -8.20 -4.35
C GLY A 19 -13.05 -8.69 -5.00
N VAL A 20 -11.89 -8.42 -4.39
CA VAL A 20 -10.57 -8.89 -4.87
C VAL A 20 -10.04 -9.99 -3.97
N PHE A 21 -10.04 -9.77 -2.66
CA PHE A 21 -9.53 -10.73 -1.69
C PHE A 21 -10.56 -11.08 -0.62
N ALA A 22 -10.49 -12.32 -0.13
CA ALA A 22 -11.34 -12.74 0.98
C ALA A 22 -11.03 -11.93 2.26
N PRO A 23 -12.05 -11.52 3.03
CA PRO A 23 -11.86 -10.83 4.30
C PRO A 23 -11.14 -11.72 5.31
N VAL A 24 -10.44 -11.10 6.27
CA VAL A 24 -9.79 -11.81 7.37
C VAL A 24 -10.78 -11.95 8.53
N LYS A 25 -10.93 -13.17 9.04
CA LYS A 25 -11.74 -13.45 10.25
C LYS A 25 -10.80 -13.68 11.42
N VAL A 26 -10.89 -12.85 12.44
CA VAL A 26 -10.06 -12.92 13.64
C VAL A 26 -10.82 -12.36 14.84
N ASP A 27 -10.79 -13.05 15.95
CA ASP A 27 -11.38 -12.64 17.25
C ASP A 27 -12.85 -12.18 17.11
N GLY A 28 -13.65 -12.91 16.33
CA GLY A 28 -15.06 -12.61 16.09
C GLY A 28 -15.32 -11.43 15.14
N MET A 29 -14.28 -10.79 14.63
CA MET A 29 -14.35 -9.69 13.67
C MET A 29 -14.17 -10.18 12.22
N VAL A 30 -14.77 -9.48 11.29
CA VAL A 30 -14.53 -9.62 9.84
C VAL A 30 -13.82 -8.35 9.38
N LEU A 31 -12.55 -8.48 9.01
CA LEU A 31 -11.71 -7.36 8.64
C LEU A 31 -11.55 -7.28 7.13
N VAL A 32 -11.62 -6.08 6.62
CA VAL A 32 -11.38 -5.71 5.22
C VAL A 32 -10.33 -4.61 5.15
N ASP A 33 -9.91 -4.24 3.95
CA ASP A 33 -8.97 -3.15 3.71
C ASP A 33 -9.47 -1.83 4.33
N GLY A 34 -8.62 -1.20 5.13
CA GLY A 34 -8.92 0.07 5.81
C GLY A 34 -9.02 1.26 4.85
N GLY A 35 -8.44 1.16 3.65
CA GLY A 35 -8.51 2.17 2.61
C GLY A 35 -9.94 2.50 2.16
N MET A 36 -10.89 1.58 2.38
CA MET A 36 -12.33 1.85 2.17
C MET A 36 -12.86 2.99 3.03
N ARG A 37 -12.26 3.24 4.17
CA ARG A 37 -12.67 4.29 5.10
C ARG A 37 -11.72 5.47 5.08
N ASP A 38 -10.44 5.19 5.08
CA ASP A 38 -9.39 6.20 5.09
C ASP A 38 -8.13 5.65 4.41
N ASN A 39 -7.90 6.09 3.19
CA ASN A 39 -6.74 5.68 2.37
C ASN A 39 -5.60 6.71 2.41
N TYR A 40 -5.80 7.83 3.14
CA TYR A 40 -4.81 8.88 3.31
C TYR A 40 -4.85 9.44 4.74
N PRO A 41 -4.48 8.62 5.76
CA PRO A 41 -4.75 8.88 7.19
C PRO A 41 -3.73 9.85 7.80
N THR A 42 -3.66 11.07 7.31
CA THR A 42 -2.72 12.10 7.79
C THR A 42 -3.16 12.74 9.10
N ASP A 43 -4.47 12.81 9.36
CA ASP A 43 -5.04 13.17 10.66
C ASP A 43 -4.56 12.21 11.75
N LEU A 44 -4.57 10.91 11.47
CA LEU A 44 -4.08 9.91 12.39
C LEU A 44 -2.58 10.06 12.68
N ALA A 45 -1.77 10.37 11.68
CA ALA A 45 -0.34 10.64 11.88
C ALA A 45 -0.15 11.82 12.84
N LYS A 46 -0.97 12.86 12.71
CA LYS A 46 -0.97 14.01 13.60
C LYS A 46 -1.42 13.66 15.01
N GLU A 47 -2.50 12.89 15.15
CA GLU A 47 -2.97 12.39 16.45
C GLU A 47 -1.93 11.50 17.16
N MET A 48 -1.12 10.77 16.41
CA MET A 48 -0.02 9.96 16.94
C MET A 48 1.19 10.80 17.35
N GLY A 49 1.13 12.14 17.21
CA GLY A 49 2.16 13.07 17.65
C GLY A 49 3.23 13.38 16.61
N ALA A 50 2.95 13.23 15.32
CA ALA A 50 3.87 13.67 14.29
C ALA A 50 3.89 15.21 14.23
N ASP A 51 5.09 15.79 14.39
CA ASP A 51 5.34 17.23 14.26
C ASP A 51 5.39 17.64 12.79
N ILE A 52 5.88 16.76 11.92
CA ILE A 52 6.02 16.97 10.48
C ILE A 52 5.43 15.76 9.74
N ILE A 53 4.58 16.03 8.77
CA ILE A 53 3.90 15.01 7.98
C ILE A 53 4.25 15.17 6.51
N ILE A 54 4.85 14.15 5.94
CA ILE A 54 5.08 14.02 4.49
C ILE A 54 4.05 13.03 3.97
N GLY A 55 3.10 13.51 3.17
CA GLY A 55 2.06 12.69 2.58
C GLY A 55 2.44 12.26 1.15
N VAL A 56 2.19 10.97 0.83
CA VAL A 56 2.26 10.49 -0.56
C VAL A 56 0.84 10.19 -1.01
N ASP A 57 0.31 11.08 -1.85
CA ASP A 57 -1.06 10.99 -2.34
C ASP A 57 -1.12 10.21 -3.66
N LEU A 58 -1.67 9.01 -3.61
CA LEU A 58 -1.86 8.13 -4.77
C LEU A 58 -3.27 8.23 -5.36
N SER A 59 -4.11 9.15 -4.87
CA SER A 59 -5.47 9.32 -5.38
C SER A 59 -5.45 9.85 -6.82
N SER A 60 -6.18 9.20 -7.70
CA SER A 60 -6.35 9.61 -9.11
C SER A 60 -7.62 10.45 -9.35
N GLY A 61 -8.39 10.71 -8.29
CA GLY A 61 -9.71 11.35 -8.42
C GLY A 61 -10.77 10.37 -8.94
N PHE A 62 -11.97 10.89 -9.19
CA PHE A 62 -13.04 10.08 -9.78
C PHE A 62 -12.82 9.90 -11.28
N ARG A 63 -13.05 8.68 -11.74
CA ARG A 63 -13.09 8.38 -13.16
C ARG A 63 -14.42 8.85 -13.74
N ASP A 64 -14.37 9.37 -14.93
CA ASP A 64 -15.55 9.71 -15.71
C ASP A 64 -16.22 8.43 -16.29
N TYR A 65 -17.31 8.62 -17.00
CA TYR A 65 -18.05 7.54 -17.66
C TYR A 65 -17.17 6.62 -18.51
N ASN A 66 -16.15 7.17 -19.18
CA ASN A 66 -15.27 6.42 -20.07
C ASN A 66 -14.18 5.63 -19.31
N GLY A 67 -13.96 5.95 -18.05
CA GLY A 67 -12.97 5.29 -17.18
C GLY A 67 -13.50 4.06 -16.43
N LEU A 68 -14.78 3.72 -16.53
CA LEU A 68 -15.43 2.59 -15.84
C LEU A 68 -15.69 1.45 -16.83
N ASN A 69 -14.64 0.70 -17.19
CA ASN A 69 -14.71 -0.29 -18.25
C ASN A 69 -14.90 -1.74 -17.77
N ASN A 70 -14.65 -2.00 -16.48
CA ASN A 70 -14.70 -3.34 -15.91
C ASN A 70 -15.09 -3.32 -14.42
N LEU A 71 -15.38 -4.50 -13.87
CA LEU A 71 -15.77 -4.66 -12.46
C LEU A 71 -14.71 -4.11 -11.49
N GLY A 72 -13.42 -4.24 -11.81
CA GLY A 72 -12.33 -3.70 -11.00
C GLY A 72 -12.35 -2.17 -10.90
N ASP A 73 -12.67 -1.49 -12.00
CA ASP A 73 -12.83 -0.04 -12.03
C ASP A 73 -14.01 0.41 -11.16
N ILE A 74 -15.13 -0.31 -11.23
CA ILE A 74 -16.34 -0.04 -10.43
C ILE A 74 -16.04 -0.22 -8.94
N ILE A 75 -15.34 -1.30 -8.57
CA ILE A 75 -14.95 -1.55 -7.18
C ILE A 75 -14.00 -0.45 -6.68
N SER A 76 -12.99 -0.10 -7.47
CA SER A 76 -12.05 0.98 -7.13
C SER A 76 -12.77 2.31 -6.91
N GLN A 77 -13.65 2.67 -7.82
CA GLN A 77 -14.46 3.88 -7.71
C GLN A 77 -15.35 3.86 -6.45
N GLY A 78 -15.94 2.69 -6.12
CA GLY A 78 -16.74 2.52 -4.90
C GLY A 78 -15.91 2.73 -3.63
N VAL A 79 -14.68 2.23 -3.60
CA VAL A 79 -13.74 2.44 -2.49
C VAL A 79 -13.38 3.92 -2.37
N ASP A 80 -13.06 4.59 -3.48
CA ASP A 80 -12.72 6.01 -3.51
C ASP A 80 -13.91 6.89 -3.03
N MET A 81 -15.14 6.50 -3.38
CA MET A 81 -16.34 7.20 -2.90
C MET A 81 -16.55 7.05 -1.39
N LEU A 82 -16.31 5.86 -0.83
CA LEU A 82 -16.44 5.61 0.61
C LEU A 82 -15.41 6.38 1.44
N GLY A 83 -14.19 6.48 0.95
CA GLY A 83 -13.09 7.20 1.60
C GLY A 83 -13.06 8.71 1.35
N ARG A 84 -13.96 9.25 0.53
CA ARG A 84 -13.91 10.65 0.08
C ARG A 84 -13.94 11.66 1.20
N GLU A 85 -14.86 11.51 2.14
CA GLU A 85 -15.00 12.48 3.25
C GLU A 85 -13.72 12.52 4.10
N SER A 86 -13.11 11.37 4.36
CA SER A 86 -11.83 11.28 5.06
C SER A 86 -10.70 11.93 4.26
N TYR A 87 -10.64 11.64 2.96
CA TYR A 87 -9.63 12.23 2.09
C TYR A 87 -9.72 13.76 2.03
N GLU A 88 -10.92 14.33 1.88
CA GLU A 88 -11.13 15.80 1.83
C GLU A 88 -10.71 16.49 3.14
N LYS A 89 -10.83 15.82 4.29
CA LYS A 89 -10.32 16.31 5.57
C LYS A 89 -8.79 16.23 5.65
N ASN A 90 -8.21 15.17 5.11
CA ASN A 90 -6.84 14.78 5.32
C ASN A 90 -5.85 15.37 4.29
N VAL A 91 -6.32 15.71 3.09
CA VAL A 91 -5.45 16.12 1.97
C VAL A 91 -4.64 17.40 2.24
N ASN A 92 -5.12 18.26 3.13
CA ASN A 92 -4.46 19.53 3.46
C ASN A 92 -3.67 19.50 4.78
N ILE A 93 -3.56 18.35 5.43
CA ILE A 93 -2.85 18.21 6.72
C ILE A 93 -1.32 18.11 6.53
N PRO A 94 -0.79 17.40 5.51
CA PRO A 94 0.65 17.26 5.34
C PRO A 94 1.37 18.58 5.10
N ASP A 95 2.57 18.71 5.68
CA ASP A 95 3.49 19.83 5.42
C ASP A 95 4.08 19.76 4.01
N VAL A 96 4.29 18.54 3.50
CA VAL A 96 4.69 18.29 2.10
C VAL A 96 3.85 17.17 1.52
N THR A 97 3.28 17.40 0.34
CA THR A 97 2.54 16.39 -0.41
C THR A 97 3.30 16.01 -1.68
N ILE A 98 3.56 14.71 -1.83
CA ILE A 98 4.14 14.11 -3.04
C ILE A 98 3.00 13.42 -3.79
N LYS A 99 2.66 13.93 -4.97
CA LYS A 99 1.56 13.37 -5.78
C LYS A 99 2.07 12.91 -7.14
N PRO A 100 2.42 11.63 -7.30
CA PRO A 100 2.79 11.09 -8.61
C PRO A 100 1.58 11.04 -9.54
N LYS A 101 1.83 11.28 -10.84
CA LYS A 101 0.78 11.19 -11.86
C LYS A 101 0.58 9.72 -12.28
N LEU A 102 -0.49 9.10 -11.79
CA LEU A 102 -0.76 7.67 -11.95
C LEU A 102 -2.13 7.39 -12.60
N ASP A 103 -2.74 8.34 -13.28
CA ASP A 103 -4.12 8.29 -13.77
C ASP A 103 -4.43 7.08 -14.67
N GLU A 104 -3.43 6.58 -15.41
CA GLU A 104 -3.59 5.41 -16.28
C GLU A 104 -3.35 4.07 -15.60
N PHE A 105 -2.90 4.07 -14.33
CA PHE A 105 -2.62 2.85 -13.58
C PHE A 105 -3.75 2.52 -12.62
N THR A 106 -3.88 1.24 -12.33
CA THR A 106 -4.82 0.70 -11.36
C THR A 106 -4.09 -0.14 -10.31
N MET A 107 -4.78 -0.51 -9.24
CA MET A 107 -4.26 -1.45 -8.23
C MET A 107 -3.88 -2.83 -8.80
N MET A 108 -4.21 -3.13 -10.06
CA MET A 108 -3.87 -4.38 -10.75
C MET A 108 -2.72 -4.24 -11.74
N SER A 109 -2.08 -3.06 -11.83
CA SER A 109 -0.96 -2.79 -12.73
C SER A 109 0.36 -3.33 -12.17
N PHE A 110 0.53 -4.66 -12.18
CA PHE A 110 1.69 -5.39 -11.62
C PHE A 110 2.61 -6.00 -12.69
N ASP A 111 2.45 -5.64 -13.95
CA ASP A 111 3.43 -6.03 -14.96
C ASP A 111 4.73 -5.20 -14.84
N ASP A 112 5.86 -5.78 -15.22
CA ASP A 112 7.20 -5.19 -15.03
C ASP A 112 7.29 -3.77 -15.60
N LYS A 113 6.71 -3.55 -16.77
CA LYS A 113 6.73 -2.25 -17.46
C LYS A 113 5.94 -1.19 -16.69
N SER A 114 4.76 -1.54 -16.20
CA SER A 114 3.94 -0.65 -15.38
C SER A 114 4.63 -0.31 -14.06
N ILE A 115 5.23 -1.30 -13.41
CA ILE A 115 6.00 -1.11 -12.16
C ILE A 115 7.14 -0.13 -12.36
N ASP A 116 7.95 -0.29 -13.41
CA ASP A 116 9.07 0.61 -13.71
C ASP A 116 8.60 2.06 -13.93
N ILE A 117 7.49 2.25 -14.63
CA ILE A 117 6.92 3.58 -14.87
C ILE A 117 6.40 4.19 -13.57
N ILE A 118 5.68 3.43 -12.75
CA ILE A 118 5.13 3.89 -11.47
C ILE A 118 6.27 4.34 -10.54
N ILE A 119 7.33 3.53 -10.40
CA ILE A 119 8.51 3.86 -9.59
C ILE A 119 9.17 5.14 -10.08
N ARG A 120 9.36 5.27 -11.39
CA ARG A 120 9.96 6.48 -11.98
C ARG A 120 9.12 7.72 -11.69
N ARG A 121 7.80 7.67 -11.87
CA ARG A 121 6.90 8.80 -11.58
C ARG A 121 6.86 9.16 -10.11
N GLY A 122 6.89 8.17 -9.22
CA GLY A 122 7.03 8.41 -7.79
C GLY A 122 8.31 9.18 -7.46
N ARG A 123 9.44 8.78 -8.06
CA ARG A 123 10.72 9.47 -7.92
C ARG A 123 10.67 10.90 -8.47
N GLU A 124 10.13 11.10 -9.66
CA GLU A 124 9.99 12.41 -10.28
C GLU A 124 9.14 13.35 -9.42
N ALA A 125 8.02 12.88 -8.91
CA ALA A 125 7.16 13.65 -8.01
C ALA A 125 7.86 14.03 -6.70
N ALA A 126 8.63 13.10 -6.11
CA ALA A 126 9.42 13.38 -4.91
C ALA A 126 10.53 14.40 -5.18
N LEU A 127 11.25 14.28 -6.31
CA LEU A 127 12.29 15.24 -6.70
C LEU A 127 11.72 16.64 -6.95
N ALA A 128 10.51 16.77 -7.46
CA ALA A 128 9.86 18.06 -7.62
C ALA A 128 9.56 18.77 -6.28
N GLN A 129 9.49 18.01 -5.17
CA GLN A 129 9.28 18.52 -3.82
C GLN A 129 10.58 18.73 -3.04
N LEU A 130 11.76 18.56 -3.66
CA LEU A 130 13.06 18.73 -2.96
C LEU A 130 13.18 20.07 -2.22
N PRO A 131 12.79 21.23 -2.76
CA PRO A 131 12.90 22.49 -2.03
C PRO A 131 12.12 22.49 -0.71
N ALA A 132 10.92 21.94 -0.70
CA ALA A 132 10.09 21.81 0.51
C ALA A 132 10.71 20.79 1.49
N LEU A 133 11.19 19.66 0.99
CA LEU A 133 11.85 18.63 1.80
C LEU A 133 13.16 19.14 2.42
N ASP A 134 13.95 19.94 1.71
CA ASP A 134 15.17 20.55 2.25
C ASP A 134 14.84 21.57 3.34
N SER A 135 13.75 22.31 3.23
CA SER A 135 13.26 23.20 4.30
C SER A 135 12.94 22.41 5.58
N ILE A 136 12.26 21.28 5.45
CA ILE A 136 11.93 20.38 6.57
C ILE A 136 13.22 19.81 7.19
N LYS A 137 14.18 19.41 6.37
CA LYS A 137 15.47 18.90 6.85
C LYS A 137 16.17 19.86 7.81
N GLY A 138 16.04 21.16 7.57
CA GLY A 138 16.56 22.21 8.47
C GLY A 138 15.86 22.22 9.84
N LEU A 139 14.59 21.82 9.91
CA LEU A 139 13.80 21.77 11.15
C LEU A 139 14.10 20.54 12.00
N VAL A 140 14.33 19.38 11.39
CA VAL A 140 14.55 18.11 12.11
C VAL A 140 15.98 17.91 12.61
N GLY A 141 16.90 18.80 12.20
CA GLY A 141 18.29 18.74 12.61
C GLY A 141 19.08 17.56 12.01
N PRO A 142 20.34 17.38 12.44
CA PRO A 142 21.20 16.36 11.87
C PRO A 142 20.72 14.96 12.25
N TYR A 143 20.80 14.06 11.26
CA TYR A 143 20.47 12.66 11.43
C TYR A 143 21.29 12.01 12.54
N ARG A 144 20.64 11.46 13.57
CA ARG A 144 21.31 10.73 14.64
C ARG A 144 21.62 9.31 14.18
N THR A 145 22.86 9.04 13.87
CA THR A 145 23.39 7.73 13.43
C THR A 145 23.21 6.62 14.50
N GLU A 146 23.01 7.00 15.77
CA GLU A 146 22.88 6.06 16.90
C GLU A 146 21.65 5.14 16.84
N LEU A 147 20.60 5.53 16.11
CA LEU A 147 19.41 4.70 15.95
C LEU A 147 19.59 3.59 14.89
N HIS A 148 20.68 3.57 14.16
CA HIS A 148 20.90 2.67 13.01
C HIS A 148 21.84 1.50 13.28
N ASN A 149 22.27 1.27 14.52
CA ASN A 149 22.91 0.00 14.90
C ASN A 149 21.93 -1.18 15.03
N ARG A 150 20.72 -1.09 14.48
CA ARG A 150 19.99 -2.30 14.10
C ARG A 150 20.82 -2.94 13.00
N LYS A 151 21.50 -4.06 13.31
CA LYS A 151 22.08 -4.94 12.29
C LYS A 151 21.10 -4.98 11.14
N ALA A 152 21.51 -4.46 9.99
CA ALA A 152 20.73 -4.62 8.78
C ALA A 152 20.37 -6.11 8.74
N ILE A 153 19.09 -6.42 8.73
CA ILE A 153 18.66 -7.80 8.51
C ILE A 153 19.21 -8.06 7.13
N ASP A 154 20.27 -8.86 7.07
CA ASP A 154 20.81 -9.37 5.82
C ASP A 154 19.67 -10.18 5.19
N ILE A 155 18.82 -9.49 4.42
CA ILE A 155 17.78 -10.10 3.58
C ILE A 155 18.55 -10.66 2.38
N ASN A 156 19.26 -11.55 2.74
CA ASN A 156 20.04 -12.57 2.20
C ASN A 156 19.96 -12.83 0.71
N THR A 157 21.06 -12.57 0.12
CA THR A 157 21.53 -13.07 -1.16
C THR A 157 21.69 -14.60 -1.24
N ARG A 158 21.31 -15.36 -0.21
CA ARG A 158 21.34 -16.82 -0.30
C ARG A 158 20.07 -17.33 -0.98
N PRO A 159 20.17 -18.12 -2.05
CA PRO A 159 19.00 -18.71 -2.66
C PRO A 159 18.21 -19.51 -1.60
N VAL A 160 16.97 -19.15 -1.36
CA VAL A 160 16.07 -19.88 -0.47
C VAL A 160 15.72 -21.18 -1.19
N ARG A 161 16.13 -22.30 -0.61
CA ARG A 161 15.73 -23.62 -1.12
C ARG A 161 14.39 -23.98 -0.49
N ILE A 162 13.33 -23.98 -1.31
CA ILE A 162 11.99 -24.39 -0.88
C ILE A 162 11.94 -25.91 -0.94
N SER A 163 11.79 -26.57 0.21
CA SER A 163 11.74 -28.03 0.32
C SER A 163 10.34 -28.61 0.10
N ARG A 164 9.30 -27.81 0.36
CA ARG A 164 7.89 -28.22 0.22
C ARG A 164 6.99 -27.00 0.07
N VAL A 165 6.00 -27.11 -0.80
CA VAL A 165 4.88 -26.17 -0.91
C VAL A 165 3.61 -26.95 -0.62
N GLU A 166 2.78 -26.43 0.28
CA GLU A 166 1.49 -27.02 0.64
C GLU A 166 0.41 -25.96 0.45
N ILE A 167 -0.62 -26.30 -0.31
CA ILE A 167 -1.78 -25.44 -0.54
C ILE A 167 -2.95 -26.06 0.20
N THR A 168 -3.45 -25.37 1.22
CA THR A 168 -4.56 -25.85 2.06
C THR A 168 -5.84 -25.07 1.77
N GLY A 169 -7.00 -25.67 2.07
CA GLY A 169 -8.31 -25.00 1.91
C GLY A 169 -8.88 -25.04 0.50
N VAL A 170 -8.28 -25.83 -0.40
CA VAL A 170 -8.73 -26.05 -1.78
C VAL A 170 -8.78 -27.53 -2.12
N SER A 171 -9.51 -27.91 -3.17
CA SER A 171 -9.51 -29.29 -3.66
C SER A 171 -8.18 -29.69 -4.30
N ASP A 172 -7.89 -30.99 -4.40
CA ASP A 172 -6.68 -31.51 -5.05
C ASP A 172 -6.52 -31.03 -6.51
N LYS A 173 -7.62 -30.83 -7.21
CA LYS A 173 -7.63 -30.32 -8.59
C LYS A 173 -7.20 -28.86 -8.64
N GLU A 174 -7.73 -28.03 -7.75
CA GLU A 174 -7.38 -26.63 -7.62
C GLU A 174 -5.94 -26.46 -7.11
N SER A 175 -5.51 -27.29 -6.15
CA SER A 175 -4.14 -27.30 -5.65
C SER A 175 -3.14 -27.58 -6.79
N ARG A 176 -3.38 -28.58 -7.62
CA ARG A 176 -2.54 -28.88 -8.80
C ARG A 176 -2.53 -27.71 -9.80
N TYR A 177 -3.67 -27.08 -10.05
CA TYR A 177 -3.76 -25.93 -10.92
C TYR A 177 -2.92 -24.76 -10.38
N LEU A 178 -3.10 -24.42 -9.10
CA LEU A 178 -2.35 -23.35 -8.44
C LEU A 178 -0.85 -23.62 -8.43
N MET A 179 -0.43 -24.86 -8.11
CA MET A 179 0.98 -25.27 -8.16
C MET A 179 1.59 -25.08 -9.55
N SER A 180 0.83 -25.36 -10.61
CA SER A 180 1.33 -25.15 -11.98
C SER A 180 1.54 -23.68 -12.35
N ARG A 181 0.88 -22.74 -11.63
CA ARG A 181 0.98 -21.30 -11.86
C ARG A 181 2.04 -20.60 -11.02
N ILE A 182 2.38 -21.15 -9.86
CA ILE A 182 3.35 -20.55 -8.94
C ILE A 182 4.79 -20.59 -9.51
N GLY A 183 5.06 -21.44 -10.52
CA GLY A 183 6.37 -21.49 -11.17
C GLY A 183 7.52 -22.01 -10.28
N ILE A 184 7.23 -22.44 -9.04
CA ILE A 184 8.21 -23.03 -8.13
C ILE A 184 8.46 -24.46 -8.61
N ARG A 185 9.68 -24.74 -9.06
CA ARG A 185 10.14 -26.10 -9.35
C ARG A 185 10.81 -26.66 -8.11
N PRO A 186 10.46 -27.86 -7.67
CA PRO A 186 11.10 -28.51 -6.54
C PRO A 186 12.58 -28.82 -6.81
#